data_ae10706cf3a9400b37aec234aec5494d
#
_entry.id   ae10706cf3a9400b37aec234aec5494d
#
_cell.length_a   1.000
_cell.length_b   1.000
_cell.length_c   1.000
_cell.angle_alpha   90.00
_cell.angle_beta   90.00
_cell.angle_gamma   90.00
#
_symmetry.space_group_name_H-M   'P 1'
#
loop_
_entity.id
_entity.type
_entity.pdbx_description
1 polymer ?
#
loop_
_entity_poly.entity_id
_entity_poly.type
_entity_poly.pdbx_seq_one_letter_code
_entity_poly.pdbx_strand_id
1 'polypeptide(L)'
;AASDVYKRQDYWLNPSQANIRGYTLEIAPAPMYYIFMAFQVMEIIGSVCVIVSSYLSKKDMPDRLNLHIILLFSMLSPAILLSLRLLGILKWDDPTPLGMFFACVFMCIAVVKYKMIDPVKSAKNLIIQNLNEAVVVTDLEGRFLFLNPMAETLVSSMKKKAIHRRKDIEIYDILRGSEGYFDWLDHHYQVEETELQSCNTPQGYMLTLVDVTKILEQNHRMKELVTQAEAATQAKSAFVSNISHEIRTPMNSIVGITEVMLRSRHSPREQEFLLNIQSSGQALLSIINDVLDFSKIESGKMQLVLEPYDTLSLFHDLKLTMENQISKCPLELIYEIDQTIPCLLYGDAGRIRQVITNLVSNAIKYTEHGHVRFSVHVHKKDYDKVSLYYEVEDTGIGIRKEDQEILFDSFQRVDLKKNRRIQGTGLGLTISKNFVNMMGGTIGVESCLLYTSDA
;
A
#
# COMPACT_ATOMS: atom_id res chain seq x y z
N ALA A 1 -3.58 65.91 -40.15
CA ALA A 1 -3.89 65.06 -38.95
C ALA A 1 -5.41 65.02 -38.68
N ALA A 2 -6.18 66.11 -38.85
CA ALA A 2 -7.64 66.12 -38.67
C ALA A 2 -8.38 65.31 -39.77
N SER A 3 -7.85 65.26 -41.00
CA SER A 3 -8.49 64.58 -42.12
C SER A 3 -8.42 63.07 -42.01
N ASP A 4 -7.43 62.46 -41.33
CA ASP A 4 -7.26 61.03 -41.19
C ASP A 4 -8.15 60.40 -40.09
N VAL A 5 -8.50 61.17 -39.07
CA VAL A 5 -9.48 60.78 -38.06
C VAL A 5 -10.89 60.75 -38.66
N TYR A 6 -11.21 61.65 -39.58
CA TYR A 6 -12.49 61.67 -40.27
C TYR A 6 -12.70 60.51 -41.25
N LYS A 7 -11.66 60.07 -41.95
CA LYS A 7 -11.75 58.93 -42.90
C LYS A 7 -12.03 57.59 -42.23
N ARG A 8 -11.67 57.40 -40.97
CA ARG A 8 -11.94 56.18 -40.21
C ARG A 8 -13.36 56.11 -39.62
N GLN A 9 -14.11 57.23 -39.65
CA GLN A 9 -15.49 57.30 -39.12
C GLN A 9 -16.59 57.33 -40.20
N ASP A 10 -16.22 57.08 -41.48
CA ASP A 10 -17.17 57.07 -42.61
C ASP A 10 -18.31 56.05 -42.50
N TYR A 11 -18.14 55.02 -41.68
CA TYR A 11 -19.18 54.03 -41.38
C TYR A 11 -20.24 54.53 -40.38
N TRP A 12 -19.92 55.50 -39.54
CA TRP A 12 -20.74 55.90 -38.41
C TRP A 12 -21.37 57.28 -38.61
N LEU A 13 -20.73 58.15 -39.41
CA LEU A 13 -21.11 59.51 -39.59
C LEU A 13 -21.06 59.85 -41.08
N ASN A 14 -21.99 60.75 -41.57
CA ASN A 14 -21.97 61.25 -42.94
C ASN A 14 -21.25 62.59 -42.99
N PRO A 15 -20.00 62.71 -43.49
CA PRO A 15 -19.23 63.93 -43.48
C PRO A 15 -19.84 65.02 -44.34
N SER A 16 -20.65 64.68 -45.33
CA SER A 16 -21.31 65.63 -46.24
C SER A 16 -22.42 66.45 -45.56
N GLN A 17 -22.87 66.04 -44.39
CA GLN A 17 -23.89 66.75 -43.59
C GLN A 17 -23.35 67.46 -42.35
N ALA A 18 -22.02 67.45 -42.20
CA ALA A 18 -21.37 68.13 -41.09
C ALA A 18 -21.54 69.69 -41.24
N ASN A 19 -22.19 70.32 -40.27
CA ASN A 19 -22.38 71.72 -40.22
C ASN A 19 -21.56 72.30 -39.07
N ILE A 20 -20.67 73.29 -39.34
CA ILE A 20 -19.84 73.88 -38.34
C ILE A 20 -20.54 75.23 -37.93
N ARG A 21 -21.20 75.26 -36.78
CA ARG A 21 -21.70 76.46 -36.12
C ARG A 21 -20.82 76.78 -34.92
N GLY A 22 -20.06 77.92 -35.06
CA GLY A 22 -19.16 78.34 -34.02
C GLY A 22 -18.01 77.33 -33.77
N TYR A 23 -17.83 76.82 -32.52
CA TYR A 23 -16.77 75.91 -32.12
C TYR A 23 -17.28 74.46 -31.96
N THR A 24 -18.53 74.18 -32.30
CA THR A 24 -19.12 72.84 -32.21
C THR A 24 -19.38 72.24 -33.58
N LEU A 25 -18.85 71.05 -33.81
CA LEU A 25 -19.09 70.23 -35.01
C LEU A 25 -20.40 69.47 -34.84
N GLU A 26 -21.47 69.83 -35.50
CA GLU A 26 -22.70 69.08 -35.57
C GLU A 26 -22.61 68.09 -36.74
N ILE A 27 -22.47 66.81 -36.44
CA ILE A 27 -22.35 65.73 -37.42
C ILE A 27 -23.68 64.99 -37.45
N ALA A 28 -24.31 64.86 -38.62
CA ALA A 28 -25.52 64.05 -38.78
C ALA A 28 -25.12 62.58 -38.84
N PRO A 29 -25.82 61.69 -38.10
CA PRO A 29 -25.50 60.23 -38.08
C PRO A 29 -25.74 59.63 -39.47
N ALA A 30 -24.79 58.74 -39.88
CA ALA A 30 -24.92 57.98 -41.13
C ALA A 30 -26.00 56.88 -41.02
N PRO A 31 -26.59 56.40 -42.11
CA PRO A 31 -27.58 55.33 -42.09
C PRO A 31 -27.13 54.09 -41.35
N MET A 32 -25.85 53.74 -41.43
CA MET A 32 -25.26 52.60 -40.70
C MET A 32 -25.30 52.78 -39.19
N TYR A 33 -25.27 53.99 -38.69
CA TYR A 33 -25.42 54.28 -37.27
C TYR A 33 -26.80 53.87 -36.74
N TYR A 34 -27.86 54.15 -37.49
CA TYR A 34 -29.22 53.77 -37.11
C TYR A 34 -29.43 52.23 -37.15
N ILE A 35 -28.77 51.55 -38.09
CA ILE A 35 -28.81 50.10 -38.17
C ILE A 35 -28.10 49.50 -36.94
N PHE A 36 -26.94 50.01 -36.60
CA PHE A 36 -26.21 49.56 -35.39
C PHE A 36 -27.00 49.83 -34.12
N MET A 37 -27.60 51.00 -33.98
CA MET A 37 -28.49 51.36 -32.87
C MET A 37 -29.69 50.44 -32.77
N ALA A 38 -30.34 50.09 -33.88
CA ALA A 38 -31.44 49.15 -33.90
C ALA A 38 -30.98 47.75 -33.42
N PHE A 39 -29.80 47.31 -33.84
CA PHE A 39 -29.21 46.04 -33.39
C PHE A 39 -28.94 46.06 -31.90
N GLN A 40 -28.32 47.12 -31.35
CA GLN A 40 -28.09 47.25 -29.91
C GLN A 40 -29.38 47.26 -29.08
N VAL A 41 -30.41 47.94 -29.56
CA VAL A 41 -31.75 47.94 -28.92
C VAL A 41 -32.36 46.56 -28.91
N MET A 42 -32.25 45.80 -30.00
CA MET A 42 -32.72 44.40 -30.06
C MET A 42 -31.95 43.50 -29.09
N GLU A 43 -30.62 43.68 -28.99
CA GLU A 43 -29.77 42.93 -28.05
C GLU A 43 -30.13 43.22 -26.58
N ILE A 44 -30.38 44.49 -26.24
CA ILE A 44 -30.85 44.91 -24.91
C ILE A 44 -32.22 44.31 -24.60
N ILE A 45 -33.16 44.39 -25.52
CA ILE A 45 -34.52 43.79 -25.33
C ILE A 45 -34.40 42.27 -25.13
N GLY A 46 -33.63 41.57 -25.97
CA GLY A 46 -33.37 40.14 -25.82
C GLY A 46 -32.80 39.79 -24.47
N SER A 47 -31.78 40.54 -24.00
CA SER A 47 -31.16 40.34 -22.69
C SER A 47 -32.11 40.59 -21.52
N VAL A 48 -32.95 41.64 -21.62
CA VAL A 48 -33.98 41.94 -20.62
C VAL A 48 -35.03 40.78 -20.59
N CYS A 49 -35.45 40.29 -21.73
CA CYS A 49 -36.40 39.17 -21.81
C CYS A 49 -35.81 37.91 -21.14
N VAL A 50 -34.54 37.60 -21.37
CA VAL A 50 -33.85 36.47 -20.72
C VAL A 50 -33.77 36.62 -19.20
N ILE A 51 -33.40 37.84 -18.72
CA ILE A 51 -33.34 38.17 -17.28
C ILE A 51 -34.72 38.04 -16.63
N VAL A 52 -35.76 38.60 -17.25
CA VAL A 52 -37.14 38.54 -16.74
C VAL A 52 -37.68 37.10 -16.76
N SER A 53 -37.46 36.33 -17.84
CA SER A 53 -37.82 34.91 -17.93
C SER A 53 -37.12 34.09 -16.84
N SER A 54 -35.81 34.32 -16.61
CA SER A 54 -35.04 33.67 -15.53
C SER A 54 -35.57 34.03 -14.15
N TYR A 55 -36.02 35.27 -13.95
CA TYR A 55 -36.63 35.70 -12.71
C TYR A 55 -37.99 35.05 -12.46
N LEU A 56 -38.83 34.96 -13.46
CA LEU A 56 -40.16 34.34 -13.35
C LEU A 56 -40.09 32.82 -13.14
N SER A 57 -39.04 32.18 -13.62
CA SER A 57 -38.87 30.70 -13.55
C SER A 57 -38.45 30.19 -12.18
N LYS A 58 -37.89 31.01 -11.26
CA LYS A 58 -37.37 30.56 -9.95
C LYS A 58 -37.77 31.51 -8.82
N LYS A 59 -38.78 31.13 -8.07
CA LYS A 59 -39.53 31.97 -7.12
C LYS A 59 -38.87 32.24 -5.74
N ASP A 60 -37.66 31.75 -5.43
CA ASP A 60 -37.31 31.54 -4.01
C ASP A 60 -36.07 32.25 -3.43
N MET A 61 -35.54 33.36 -4.03
CA MET A 61 -34.42 34.06 -3.36
C MET A 61 -34.41 35.58 -3.56
N PRO A 62 -34.59 36.39 -2.48
CA PRO A 62 -34.54 37.88 -2.56
C PRO A 62 -33.20 38.45 -3.04
N ASP A 63 -32.09 37.77 -2.77
CA ASP A 63 -30.74 38.17 -3.23
C ASP A 63 -30.60 38.13 -4.76
N ARG A 64 -31.34 37.25 -5.43
CA ARG A 64 -31.33 37.18 -6.89
C ARG A 64 -32.05 38.33 -7.57
N LEU A 65 -33.06 38.88 -6.93
CA LEU A 65 -33.75 40.08 -7.43
C LEU A 65 -32.80 41.25 -7.57
N ASN A 66 -32.02 41.54 -6.51
CA ASN A 66 -31.04 42.61 -6.49
C ASN A 66 -29.94 42.39 -7.55
N LEU A 67 -29.48 41.16 -7.75
CA LEU A 67 -28.52 40.81 -8.79
C LEU A 67 -29.09 41.09 -10.18
N HIS A 68 -30.34 40.65 -10.47
CA HIS A 68 -30.99 40.92 -11.76
C HIS A 68 -31.20 42.39 -12.04
N ILE A 69 -31.56 43.16 -11.01
CA ILE A 69 -31.69 44.64 -11.11
C ILE A 69 -30.35 45.30 -11.47
N ILE A 70 -29.25 44.88 -10.82
CA ILE A 70 -27.91 45.43 -11.11
C ILE A 70 -27.45 45.09 -12.52
N LEU A 71 -27.68 43.84 -12.97
CA LEU A 71 -27.37 43.42 -14.33
C LEU A 71 -28.20 44.22 -15.36
N LEU A 72 -29.48 44.46 -15.06
CA LEU A 72 -30.34 45.30 -15.89
C LEU A 72 -29.78 46.72 -16.01
N PHE A 73 -29.38 47.38 -14.89
CA PHE A 73 -28.77 48.69 -14.91
C PHE A 73 -27.42 48.70 -15.65
N SER A 74 -26.64 47.65 -15.54
CA SER A 74 -25.39 47.50 -16.30
C SER A 74 -25.65 47.51 -17.80
N MET A 75 -26.66 46.78 -18.29
CA MET A 75 -26.99 46.72 -19.70
C MET A 75 -27.67 47.99 -20.23
N LEU A 76 -28.51 48.65 -19.41
CA LEU A 76 -29.26 49.82 -19.84
C LEU A 76 -28.47 51.13 -19.76
N SER A 77 -27.40 51.22 -18.96
CA SER A 77 -26.66 52.46 -18.73
C SER A 77 -26.12 53.11 -20.00
N PRO A 78 -25.51 52.42 -20.98
CA PRO A 78 -25.08 53.07 -22.23
C PRO A 78 -26.26 53.54 -23.08
N ALA A 79 -27.34 52.77 -23.13
CA ALA A 79 -28.53 53.10 -23.91
C ALA A 79 -29.30 54.32 -23.36
N ILE A 80 -29.41 54.42 -22.03
CA ILE A 80 -30.04 55.56 -21.36
C ILE A 80 -29.27 56.82 -21.66
N LEU A 81 -27.94 56.82 -21.51
CA LEU A 81 -27.11 58.03 -21.76
C LEU A 81 -27.15 58.43 -23.21
N LEU A 82 -27.16 57.48 -24.13
CA LEU A 82 -27.28 57.78 -25.55
C LEU A 82 -28.67 58.31 -25.90
N SER A 83 -29.74 57.80 -25.31
CA SER A 83 -31.11 58.31 -25.49
C SER A 83 -31.26 59.75 -24.96
N LEU A 84 -30.67 60.05 -23.81
CA LEU A 84 -30.67 61.38 -23.24
C LEU A 84 -29.91 62.43 -24.15
N ARG A 85 -28.88 62.00 -24.84
CA ARG A 85 -28.21 62.75 -25.87
C ARG A 85 -29.11 63.07 -27.07
N LEU A 86 -29.74 61.99 -27.61
CA LEU A 86 -30.64 62.12 -28.76
C LEU A 86 -31.86 63.04 -28.50
N LEU A 87 -32.29 63.09 -27.23
CA LEU A 87 -33.36 63.99 -26.78
C LEU A 87 -32.85 65.45 -26.55
N GLY A 88 -31.55 65.69 -26.75
CA GLY A 88 -30.95 67.02 -26.57
C GLY A 88 -30.76 67.44 -25.11
N ILE A 89 -30.98 66.55 -24.14
CA ILE A 89 -30.82 66.84 -22.70
C ILE A 89 -29.35 66.89 -22.32
N LEU A 90 -28.55 65.97 -22.87
CA LEU A 90 -27.08 65.90 -22.70
C LEU A 90 -26.40 66.58 -23.89
N LYS A 91 -25.61 67.61 -23.62
CA LYS A 91 -24.86 68.37 -24.64
C LYS A 91 -23.42 67.84 -24.87
N TRP A 92 -23.12 66.60 -24.46
CA TRP A 92 -21.80 66.01 -24.65
C TRP A 92 -21.68 65.35 -26.03
N ASP A 93 -20.49 65.45 -26.62
CA ASP A 93 -20.25 64.93 -27.96
C ASP A 93 -20.44 63.43 -28.09
N ASP A 94 -20.01 62.68 -27.11
CA ASP A 94 -20.29 61.23 -27.05
C ASP A 94 -20.39 60.76 -25.59
N PRO A 95 -21.59 60.39 -25.06
CA PRO A 95 -21.78 59.92 -23.72
C PRO A 95 -21.58 58.39 -23.59
N THR A 96 -21.33 57.66 -24.67
CA THR A 96 -21.22 56.19 -24.70
C THR A 96 -20.09 55.67 -23.79
N PRO A 97 -18.87 56.28 -23.77
CA PRO A 97 -17.82 55.84 -22.87
C PRO A 97 -18.20 55.90 -21.39
N LEU A 98 -18.95 56.96 -21.00
CA LEU A 98 -19.44 57.10 -19.63
C LEU A 98 -20.47 56.02 -19.28
N GLY A 99 -21.36 55.69 -20.24
CA GLY A 99 -22.32 54.57 -20.10
C GLY A 99 -21.64 53.26 -19.93
N MET A 100 -20.58 52.96 -20.71
CA MET A 100 -19.78 51.76 -20.56
C MET A 100 -19.03 51.70 -19.22
N PHE A 101 -18.54 52.83 -18.73
CA PHE A 101 -17.93 52.89 -17.40
C PHE A 101 -18.91 52.45 -16.31
N PHE A 102 -20.15 52.97 -16.30
CA PHE A 102 -21.17 52.56 -15.35
C PHE A 102 -21.55 51.08 -15.53
N ALA A 103 -21.64 50.61 -16.77
CA ALA A 103 -21.88 49.18 -17.04
C ALA A 103 -20.81 48.28 -16.39
N CYS A 104 -19.54 48.63 -16.54
CA CYS A 104 -18.42 47.92 -15.90
C CYS A 104 -18.51 47.97 -14.38
N VAL A 105 -18.83 49.14 -13.78
CA VAL A 105 -18.97 49.26 -12.33
C VAL A 105 -20.10 48.38 -11.81
N PHE A 106 -21.28 48.37 -12.43
CA PHE A 106 -22.39 47.52 -12.04
C PHE A 106 -22.05 46.03 -12.22
N MET A 107 -21.33 45.67 -13.28
CA MET A 107 -20.86 44.31 -13.48
C MET A 107 -19.86 43.87 -12.40
N CYS A 108 -18.92 44.73 -12.04
CA CYS A 108 -18.01 44.47 -10.92
C CYS A 108 -18.75 44.27 -9.61
N ILE A 109 -19.77 45.07 -9.32
CA ILE A 109 -20.63 44.91 -8.14
C ILE A 109 -21.38 43.57 -8.20
N ALA A 110 -21.89 43.17 -9.35
CA ALA A 110 -22.57 41.87 -9.53
C ALA A 110 -21.63 40.70 -9.25
N VAL A 111 -20.41 40.76 -9.76
CA VAL A 111 -19.42 39.67 -9.56
C VAL A 111 -18.94 39.62 -8.11
N VAL A 112 -18.56 40.74 -7.52
CA VAL A 112 -17.93 40.77 -6.18
C VAL A 112 -18.96 40.62 -5.06
N LYS A 113 -20.01 41.46 -5.06
CA LYS A 113 -20.99 41.47 -3.96
C LYS A 113 -21.94 40.30 -3.99
N TYR A 114 -22.40 39.88 -5.18
CA TYR A 114 -23.38 38.78 -5.31
C TYR A 114 -22.75 37.47 -5.71
N LYS A 115 -21.42 37.40 -5.75
CA LYS A 115 -20.68 36.14 -6.06
C LYS A 115 -21.26 35.40 -7.28
N MET A 116 -21.50 36.20 -8.36
CA MET A 116 -22.08 35.68 -9.61
C MET A 116 -21.28 34.48 -10.15
N ILE A 117 -19.96 34.48 -9.93
CA ILE A 117 -19.05 33.39 -10.24
C ILE A 117 -18.51 32.87 -8.90
N ASP A 118 -19.15 31.86 -8.34
CA ASP A 118 -18.66 31.15 -7.16
C ASP A 118 -18.17 29.74 -7.56
N PRO A 119 -16.89 29.59 -7.89
CA PRO A 119 -16.33 28.31 -8.30
C PRO A 119 -16.40 27.28 -7.18
N VAL A 120 -16.37 27.71 -5.91
CA VAL A 120 -16.42 26.81 -4.75
C VAL A 120 -17.82 26.18 -4.62
N LYS A 121 -18.88 26.98 -4.79
CA LYS A 121 -20.26 26.47 -4.74
C LYS A 121 -20.55 25.51 -5.91
N SER A 122 -20.07 25.86 -7.11
CA SER A 122 -20.20 25.00 -8.27
C SER A 122 -19.42 23.69 -8.10
N ALA A 123 -18.20 23.76 -7.58
CA ALA A 123 -17.37 22.59 -7.28
C ALA A 123 -18.00 21.70 -6.20
N LYS A 124 -18.53 22.27 -5.11
CA LYS A 124 -19.25 21.51 -4.06
C LYS A 124 -20.44 20.74 -4.65
N ASN A 125 -21.25 21.40 -5.46
CA ASN A 125 -22.40 20.73 -6.10
C ASN A 125 -21.95 19.60 -7.03
N LEU A 126 -20.87 19.84 -7.82
CA LEU A 126 -20.35 18.84 -8.74
C LEU A 126 -19.78 17.61 -7.98
N ILE A 127 -19.07 17.85 -6.87
CA ILE A 127 -18.54 16.79 -6.02
C ILE A 127 -19.70 15.93 -5.49
N ILE A 128 -20.70 16.55 -4.86
CA ILE A 128 -21.82 15.82 -4.26
C ILE A 128 -22.60 15.03 -5.32
N GLN A 129 -22.77 15.58 -6.52
CA GLN A 129 -23.48 14.91 -7.62
C GLN A 129 -22.72 13.73 -8.21
N ASN A 130 -21.39 13.71 -8.13
CA ASN A 130 -20.54 12.65 -8.66
C ASN A 130 -20.00 11.70 -7.58
N LEU A 131 -20.43 11.83 -6.31
CA LEU A 131 -20.09 10.85 -5.29
C LEU A 131 -20.74 9.50 -5.62
N ASN A 132 -19.94 8.43 -5.52
CA ASN A 132 -20.40 7.05 -5.63
C ASN A 132 -21.14 6.57 -4.37
N GLU A 133 -21.08 7.33 -3.31
CA GLU A 133 -21.74 7.07 -2.04
C GLU A 133 -23.14 7.70 -2.07
N ALA A 134 -24.12 7.03 -1.49
CA ALA A 134 -25.46 7.62 -1.35
C ALA A 134 -25.44 8.59 -0.15
N VAL A 135 -25.76 9.85 -0.42
CA VAL A 135 -25.83 10.91 0.62
C VAL A 135 -27.27 11.37 0.76
N VAL A 136 -27.78 11.25 1.98
CA VAL A 136 -29.14 11.63 2.37
C VAL A 136 -29.06 12.68 3.46
N VAL A 137 -29.72 13.83 3.29
CA VAL A 137 -29.82 14.85 4.34
C VAL A 137 -31.26 14.96 4.77
N THR A 138 -31.50 14.96 6.08
CA THR A 138 -32.85 15.05 6.66
C THR A 138 -32.96 16.21 7.67
N ASP A 139 -34.19 16.60 7.97
CA ASP A 139 -34.47 17.41 9.16
C ASP A 139 -34.45 16.56 10.44
N LEU A 140 -34.72 17.17 11.59
CA LEU A 140 -34.77 16.48 12.88
C LEU A 140 -35.90 15.45 12.97
N GLU A 141 -36.90 15.55 12.11
CA GLU A 141 -38.05 14.64 12.03
C GLU A 141 -37.83 13.52 11.00
N GLY A 142 -36.66 13.45 10.34
CA GLY A 142 -36.31 12.41 9.38
C GLY A 142 -36.91 12.63 7.96
N ARG A 143 -37.40 13.84 7.64
CA ARG A 143 -37.87 14.18 6.29
C ARG A 143 -36.66 14.53 5.38
N PHE A 144 -36.67 14.03 4.17
CA PHE A 144 -35.58 14.27 3.23
C PHE A 144 -35.53 15.74 2.78
N LEU A 145 -34.43 16.40 3.08
CA LEU A 145 -34.10 17.75 2.60
C LEU A 145 -33.28 17.71 1.33
N PHE A 146 -32.39 16.72 1.21
CA PHE A 146 -31.52 16.55 0.05
C PHE A 146 -31.15 15.09 -0.16
N LEU A 147 -31.10 14.68 -1.42
CA LEU A 147 -30.62 13.39 -1.90
C LEU A 147 -29.66 13.63 -3.05
N ASN A 148 -28.49 13.02 -3.04
CA ASN A 148 -27.65 13.01 -4.26
C ASN A 148 -28.18 11.96 -5.26
N PRO A 149 -27.72 11.93 -6.52
CA PRO A 149 -28.25 11.00 -7.53
C PRO A 149 -28.17 9.52 -7.13
N MET A 150 -27.13 9.13 -6.37
CA MET A 150 -27.00 7.77 -5.90
C MET A 150 -28.04 7.42 -4.84
N ALA A 151 -28.29 8.33 -3.88
CA ALA A 151 -29.35 8.18 -2.88
C ALA A 151 -30.74 8.20 -3.52
N GLU A 152 -30.98 9.04 -4.54
CA GLU A 152 -32.25 9.05 -5.28
C GLU A 152 -32.52 7.70 -5.95
N THR A 153 -31.49 7.11 -6.55
CA THR A 153 -31.60 5.78 -7.19
C THR A 153 -31.94 4.71 -6.16
N LEU A 154 -31.26 4.71 -5.01
CA LEU A 154 -31.49 3.77 -3.92
C LEU A 154 -32.91 3.91 -3.36
N VAL A 155 -33.29 5.12 -2.95
CA VAL A 155 -34.63 5.41 -2.40
C VAL A 155 -35.74 5.11 -3.41
N SER A 156 -35.53 5.42 -4.70
CA SER A 156 -36.48 5.10 -5.76
C SER A 156 -36.64 3.60 -5.96
N SER A 157 -35.58 2.82 -5.84
CA SER A 157 -35.63 1.35 -5.88
C SER A 157 -36.43 0.78 -4.73
N MET A 158 -36.26 1.37 -3.53
CA MET A 158 -37.02 1.01 -2.31
C MET A 158 -38.50 1.34 -2.48
N LYS A 159 -38.84 2.52 -2.99
CA LYS A 159 -40.23 2.93 -3.27
C LYS A 159 -40.91 2.05 -4.30
N LYS A 160 -40.21 1.54 -5.30
CA LYS A 160 -40.76 0.65 -6.34
C LYS A 160 -41.05 -0.77 -5.85
N LYS A 161 -40.20 -1.35 -5.01
CA LYS A 161 -40.26 -2.80 -4.70
C LYS A 161 -41.19 -3.22 -3.56
N ALA A 162 -41.33 -2.40 -2.50
CA ALA A 162 -42.12 -2.82 -1.33
C ALA A 162 -42.82 -1.69 -0.58
N ILE A 163 -42.57 -0.42 -0.94
CA ILE A 163 -42.80 0.71 -0.04
C ILE A 163 -43.67 1.78 -0.69
N HIS A 164 -44.55 1.40 -1.60
CA HIS A 164 -45.41 2.31 -2.39
C HIS A 164 -46.23 3.34 -1.57
N ARG A 165 -46.22 3.26 -0.23
CA ARG A 165 -46.95 4.16 0.66
C ARG A 165 -46.19 4.62 1.90
N ARG A 166 -44.88 4.30 2.03
CA ARG A 166 -44.13 4.73 3.22
C ARG A 166 -43.71 6.19 3.10
N LYS A 167 -43.86 6.91 4.22
CA LYS A 167 -43.40 8.30 4.37
C LYS A 167 -41.86 8.32 4.41
N ASP A 168 -41.26 9.46 4.10
CA ASP A 168 -39.80 9.64 4.11
C ASP A 168 -39.17 9.24 5.44
N ILE A 169 -39.85 9.49 6.57
CA ILE A 169 -39.45 9.11 7.93
C ILE A 169 -39.23 7.60 8.06
N GLU A 170 -40.14 6.79 7.55
CA GLU A 170 -40.03 5.32 7.62
C GLU A 170 -38.87 4.78 6.75
N ILE A 171 -38.57 5.48 5.65
CA ILE A 171 -37.43 5.13 4.79
C ILE A 171 -36.12 5.53 5.48
N TYR A 172 -36.09 6.68 6.16
CA TYR A 172 -34.95 7.11 6.94
C TYR A 172 -34.58 6.11 8.03
N ASP A 173 -35.57 5.62 8.79
CA ASP A 173 -35.35 4.62 9.84
C ASP A 173 -34.79 3.30 9.27
N ILE A 174 -35.22 2.90 8.07
CA ILE A 174 -34.70 1.73 7.36
C ILE A 174 -33.25 1.98 6.88
N LEU A 175 -32.98 3.13 6.29
CA LEU A 175 -31.66 3.48 5.79
C LEU A 175 -30.62 3.62 6.90
N ARG A 176 -31.04 4.06 8.09
CA ARG A 176 -30.20 4.14 9.28
C ARG A 176 -29.67 2.76 9.69
N GLY A 177 -30.43 1.70 9.39
CA GLY A 177 -30.04 0.32 9.64
C GLY A 177 -29.92 -0.03 11.13
N SER A 178 -29.37 -1.20 11.40
CA SER A 178 -28.99 -1.62 12.75
C SER A 178 -27.46 -1.65 12.84
N GLU A 179 -26.90 -1.07 13.88
CA GLU A 179 -25.45 -1.10 14.14
C GLU A 179 -24.56 -0.48 13.04
N GLY A 180 -25.12 0.48 12.25
CA GLY A 180 -24.34 1.14 11.20
C GLY A 180 -24.23 0.36 9.89
N TYR A 181 -25.07 -0.66 9.69
CA TYR A 181 -25.15 -1.42 8.45
C TYR A 181 -26.58 -1.49 7.93
N PHE A 182 -26.73 -1.48 6.61
CA PHE A 182 -27.99 -1.57 5.93
C PHE A 182 -27.86 -2.50 4.70
N ASP A 183 -28.71 -3.51 4.65
CA ASP A 183 -28.73 -4.46 3.55
C ASP A 183 -29.93 -4.20 2.64
N TRP A 184 -29.65 -4.05 1.36
CA TRP A 184 -30.71 -3.87 0.35
C TRP A 184 -30.42 -4.66 -0.92
N LEU A 185 -31.30 -5.60 -1.24
CA LEU A 185 -31.12 -6.57 -2.33
C LEU A 185 -29.83 -7.39 -2.07
N ASP A 186 -28.94 -7.43 -3.05
CA ASP A 186 -27.65 -8.14 -2.97
C ASP A 186 -26.48 -7.19 -2.59
N HIS A 187 -26.80 -5.99 -2.04
CA HIS A 187 -25.82 -4.99 -1.64
C HIS A 187 -25.81 -4.77 -0.13
N HIS A 188 -24.61 -4.66 0.42
CA HIS A 188 -24.33 -4.32 1.80
C HIS A 188 -23.80 -2.89 1.90
N TYR A 189 -24.52 -2.05 2.63
CA TYR A 189 -24.14 -0.65 2.81
C TYR A 189 -23.64 -0.44 4.23
N GLN A 190 -22.48 0.21 4.37
CA GLN A 190 -22.05 0.79 5.63
C GLN A 190 -22.70 2.16 5.75
N VAL A 191 -23.35 2.43 6.88
CA VAL A 191 -24.09 3.66 7.13
C VAL A 191 -23.38 4.48 8.20
N GLU A 192 -23.06 5.71 7.86
CA GLU A 192 -22.52 6.69 8.82
C GLU A 192 -23.53 7.83 8.98
N GLU A 193 -23.96 8.07 10.22
CA GLU A 193 -24.87 9.16 10.57
C GLU A 193 -24.08 10.31 11.19
N THR A 194 -24.21 11.49 10.65
CA THR A 194 -23.58 12.72 11.15
C THR A 194 -24.65 13.76 11.46
N GLU A 195 -24.64 14.30 12.67
CA GLU A 195 -25.55 15.38 13.07
C GLU A 195 -25.10 16.71 12.41
N LEU A 196 -26.04 17.36 11.74
CA LEU A 196 -25.83 18.69 11.16
C LEU A 196 -26.18 19.77 12.18
N GLN A 197 -25.17 20.56 12.57
CA GLN A 197 -25.32 21.65 13.53
C GLN A 197 -25.13 23.02 12.88
N SER A 198 -25.93 23.99 13.29
CA SER A 198 -25.71 25.40 12.97
C SER A 198 -25.77 26.23 14.26
N CYS A 199 -24.73 27.00 14.55
CA CYS A 199 -24.61 27.79 15.78
C CYS A 199 -24.89 26.98 17.07
N ASN A 200 -24.37 25.74 17.16
CA ASN A 200 -24.59 24.82 18.27
C ASN A 200 -26.07 24.35 18.46
N THR A 201 -26.91 24.51 17.46
CA THR A 201 -28.26 23.93 17.44
C THR A 201 -28.35 22.84 16.40
N PRO A 202 -28.83 21.62 16.72
CA PRO A 202 -29.02 20.56 15.75
C PRO A 202 -30.08 20.99 14.73
N GLN A 203 -29.81 20.75 13.45
CA GLN A 203 -30.72 21.10 12.35
C GLN A 203 -31.20 19.90 11.56
N GLY A 204 -30.57 18.74 11.74
CA GLY A 204 -30.91 17.54 11.01
C GLY A 204 -29.77 16.54 11.03
N TYR A 205 -29.87 15.52 10.16
CA TYR A 205 -28.90 14.44 10.06
C TYR A 205 -28.45 14.25 8.61
N MET A 206 -27.21 13.86 8.44
CA MET A 206 -26.68 13.40 7.17
C MET A 206 -26.34 11.91 7.30
N LEU A 207 -26.94 11.08 6.45
CA LEU A 207 -26.58 9.68 6.27
C LEU A 207 -25.70 9.53 5.04
N THR A 208 -24.55 8.90 5.21
CA THR A 208 -23.69 8.48 4.10
C THR A 208 -23.72 6.96 4.04
N LEU A 209 -24.13 6.41 2.90
CA LEU A 209 -24.21 4.97 2.67
C LEU A 209 -23.16 4.58 1.64
N VAL A 210 -22.20 3.78 2.09
CA VAL A 210 -21.09 3.28 1.27
C VAL A 210 -21.37 1.81 0.93
N ASP A 211 -21.40 1.48 -0.35
CA ASP A 211 -21.53 0.09 -0.79
C ASP A 211 -20.23 -0.67 -0.50
N VAL A 212 -20.28 -1.56 0.48
CA VAL A 212 -19.14 -2.38 0.92
C VAL A 212 -19.24 -3.84 0.48
N THR A 213 -20.19 -4.18 -0.39
CA THR A 213 -20.47 -5.56 -0.86
C THR A 213 -19.21 -6.21 -1.37
N LYS A 214 -18.52 -5.55 -2.32
CA LYS A 214 -17.29 -6.06 -2.92
C LYS A 214 -16.15 -6.23 -1.91
N ILE A 215 -16.07 -5.34 -0.93
CA ILE A 215 -15.05 -5.40 0.14
C ILE A 215 -15.32 -6.60 1.04
N LEU A 216 -16.58 -6.83 1.43
CA LEU A 216 -16.98 -7.98 2.25
C LEU A 216 -16.76 -9.31 1.52
N GLU A 217 -17.12 -9.40 0.24
CA GLU A 217 -16.86 -10.58 -0.60
C GLU A 217 -15.34 -10.87 -0.72
N GLN A 218 -14.54 -9.85 -0.97
CA GLN A 218 -13.09 -9.99 -1.04
C GLN A 218 -12.48 -10.44 0.29
N ASN A 219 -12.93 -9.86 1.40
CA ASN A 219 -12.50 -10.25 2.74
C ASN A 219 -12.88 -11.69 3.08
N HIS A 220 -14.08 -12.12 2.70
CA HIS A 220 -14.53 -13.51 2.90
C HIS A 220 -13.65 -14.46 2.09
N ARG A 221 -13.45 -14.17 0.83
CA ARG A 221 -12.58 -14.99 -0.05
C ARG A 221 -11.14 -15.05 0.44
N MET A 222 -10.61 -13.92 0.94
CA MET A 222 -9.27 -13.88 1.52
C MET A 222 -9.17 -14.79 2.76
N LYS A 223 -10.16 -14.75 3.65
CA LYS A 223 -10.21 -15.63 4.83
C LYS A 223 -10.24 -17.11 4.44
N GLU A 224 -11.03 -17.47 3.43
CA GLU A 224 -11.08 -18.85 2.93
C GLU A 224 -9.74 -19.31 2.39
N LEU A 225 -9.07 -18.47 1.58
CA LEU A 225 -7.74 -18.78 1.02
C LEU A 225 -6.68 -18.93 2.13
N VAL A 226 -6.70 -18.07 3.14
CA VAL A 226 -5.79 -18.17 4.29
C VAL A 226 -6.03 -19.49 5.03
N THR A 227 -7.29 -19.83 5.33
CA THR A 227 -7.64 -21.08 6.02
C THR A 227 -7.21 -22.32 5.22
N GLN A 228 -7.40 -22.30 3.90
CA GLN A 228 -6.95 -23.39 3.03
C GLN A 228 -5.42 -23.52 3.00
N ALA A 229 -4.70 -22.40 2.93
CA ALA A 229 -3.23 -22.39 2.95
C ALA A 229 -2.67 -22.90 4.29
N GLU A 230 -3.27 -22.52 5.41
CA GLU A 230 -2.91 -23.01 6.74
C GLU A 230 -3.16 -24.52 6.87
N ALA A 231 -4.32 -25.00 6.42
CA ALA A 231 -4.65 -26.42 6.43
C ALA A 231 -3.67 -27.24 5.57
N ALA A 232 -3.32 -26.74 4.38
CA ALA A 232 -2.33 -27.39 3.50
C ALA A 232 -0.94 -27.45 4.16
N THR A 233 -0.51 -26.37 4.82
CA THR A 233 0.77 -26.30 5.53
C THR A 233 0.79 -27.27 6.73
N GLN A 234 -0.30 -27.37 7.47
CA GLN A 234 -0.43 -28.32 8.57
C GLN A 234 -0.41 -29.77 8.08
N ALA A 235 -1.13 -30.09 7.01
CA ALA A 235 -1.15 -31.41 6.41
C ALA A 235 0.25 -31.81 5.91
N LYS A 236 0.98 -30.91 5.23
CA LYS A 236 2.38 -31.09 4.80
C LYS A 236 3.29 -31.40 5.98
N SER A 237 3.19 -30.64 7.07
CA SER A 237 4.02 -30.86 8.27
C SER A 237 3.70 -32.20 8.98
N ALA A 238 2.43 -32.55 9.09
CA ALA A 238 2.01 -33.85 9.67
C ALA A 238 2.50 -35.03 8.82
N PHE A 239 2.38 -34.91 7.48
CA PHE A 239 2.86 -35.93 6.55
C PHE A 239 4.38 -36.18 6.70
N VAL A 240 5.17 -35.09 6.68
CA VAL A 240 6.64 -35.17 6.85
C VAL A 240 7.00 -35.79 8.20
N SER A 241 6.30 -35.40 9.28
CA SER A 241 6.52 -35.95 10.61
C SER A 241 6.26 -37.48 10.66
N ASN A 242 5.13 -37.94 10.11
CA ASN A 242 4.74 -39.35 10.09
C ASN A 242 5.72 -40.20 9.26
N ILE A 243 6.04 -39.73 8.03
CA ILE A 243 7.01 -40.43 7.16
C ILE A 243 8.36 -40.57 7.87
N SER A 244 8.81 -39.51 8.53
CA SER A 244 10.10 -39.54 9.22
C SER A 244 10.11 -40.54 10.38
N HIS A 245 9.03 -40.67 11.12
CA HIS A 245 8.91 -41.71 12.13
C HIS A 245 8.91 -43.11 11.52
N GLU A 246 8.19 -43.32 10.43
CA GLU A 246 8.12 -44.61 9.73
C GLU A 246 9.45 -45.02 9.10
N ILE A 247 10.28 -44.08 8.65
CA ILE A 247 11.61 -44.35 8.11
C ILE A 247 12.64 -44.51 9.24
N ARG A 248 12.54 -43.72 10.32
CA ARG A 248 13.50 -43.79 11.44
C ARG A 248 13.54 -45.16 12.08
N THR A 249 12.40 -45.82 12.29
CA THR A 249 12.28 -47.11 12.96
C THR A 249 13.07 -48.23 12.24
N PRO A 250 12.86 -48.50 10.94
CA PRO A 250 13.64 -49.55 10.23
C PRO A 250 15.11 -49.16 10.10
N MET A 251 15.41 -47.85 9.94
CA MET A 251 16.80 -47.39 9.84
C MET A 251 17.59 -47.59 11.14
N ASN A 252 16.98 -47.28 12.29
CA ASN A 252 17.59 -47.57 13.59
C ASN A 252 17.84 -49.06 13.78
N SER A 253 16.93 -49.91 13.29
CA SER A 253 17.11 -51.37 13.33
C SER A 253 18.29 -51.81 12.45
N ILE A 254 18.41 -51.29 11.22
CA ILE A 254 19.53 -51.57 10.32
C ILE A 254 20.86 -51.13 10.94
N VAL A 255 20.95 -49.91 11.44
CA VAL A 255 22.15 -49.37 12.08
C VAL A 255 22.51 -50.20 13.34
N GLY A 256 21.50 -50.49 14.18
CA GLY A 256 21.72 -51.30 15.39
C GLY A 256 22.19 -52.75 15.10
N ILE A 257 21.61 -53.41 14.10
CA ILE A 257 22.05 -54.74 13.67
C ILE A 257 23.50 -54.68 13.14
N THR A 258 23.84 -53.73 12.31
CA THR A 258 25.20 -53.55 11.77
C THR A 258 26.20 -53.30 12.89
N GLU A 259 25.82 -52.49 13.91
CA GLU A 259 26.67 -52.24 15.09
C GLU A 259 26.93 -53.54 15.89
N VAL A 260 25.91 -54.37 16.11
CA VAL A 260 26.04 -55.67 16.78
C VAL A 260 26.93 -56.62 15.96
N MET A 261 26.74 -56.66 14.64
CA MET A 261 27.56 -57.50 13.75
C MET A 261 29.03 -57.04 13.79
N LEU A 262 29.32 -55.76 13.79
CA LEU A 262 30.70 -55.20 13.84
C LEU A 262 31.47 -55.60 15.13
N ARG A 263 30.78 -56.04 16.20
CA ARG A 263 31.40 -56.54 17.44
C ARG A 263 31.93 -57.96 17.29
N SER A 264 31.54 -58.69 16.24
CA SER A 264 31.98 -60.05 15.95
C SER A 264 33.24 -60.03 15.08
N ARG A 265 33.90 -61.19 14.96
CA ARG A 265 35.06 -61.33 14.03
C ARG A 265 34.55 -61.46 12.61
N HIS A 266 35.02 -60.54 11.75
CA HIS A 266 34.73 -60.52 10.32
C HIS A 266 36.02 -60.47 9.48
N SER A 267 35.93 -60.94 8.25
CA SER A 267 36.98 -60.66 7.28
C SER A 267 37.10 -59.15 7.01
N PRO A 268 38.26 -58.64 6.61
CA PRO A 268 38.46 -57.22 6.31
C PRO A 268 37.43 -56.65 5.33
N ARG A 269 37.03 -57.46 4.35
CA ARG A 269 36.05 -57.11 3.33
C ARG A 269 34.61 -57.03 3.90
N GLU A 270 34.22 -57.94 4.77
CA GLU A 270 32.92 -57.90 5.44
C GLU A 270 32.82 -56.73 6.40
N GLN A 271 33.90 -56.46 7.12
CA GLN A 271 33.98 -55.29 8.00
C GLN A 271 33.80 -53.99 7.24
N GLU A 272 34.42 -53.85 6.05
CA GLU A 272 34.25 -52.70 5.17
C GLU A 272 32.80 -52.57 4.72
N PHE A 273 32.11 -53.65 4.32
CA PHE A 273 30.70 -53.59 3.96
C PHE A 273 29.81 -53.19 5.13
N LEU A 274 30.03 -53.70 6.31
CA LEU A 274 29.27 -53.36 7.50
C LEU A 274 29.45 -51.87 7.88
N LEU A 275 30.66 -51.35 7.82
CA LEU A 275 30.95 -49.93 8.05
C LEU A 275 30.27 -49.04 7.00
N ASN A 276 30.25 -49.49 5.74
CA ASN A 276 29.54 -48.76 4.67
C ASN A 276 28.02 -48.72 4.88
N ILE A 277 27.42 -49.85 5.31
CA ILE A 277 26.00 -49.92 5.65
C ILE A 277 25.69 -49.01 6.84
N GLN A 278 26.51 -49.06 7.91
CA GLN A 278 26.34 -48.26 9.09
C GLN A 278 26.42 -46.76 8.78
N SER A 279 27.45 -46.35 8.02
CA SER A 279 27.64 -44.92 7.64
C SER A 279 26.52 -44.42 6.74
N SER A 280 26.07 -45.23 5.77
CA SER A 280 24.93 -44.88 4.91
C SER A 280 23.64 -44.76 5.69
N GLY A 281 23.39 -45.66 6.66
CA GLY A 281 22.23 -45.60 7.54
C GLY A 281 22.22 -44.37 8.44
N GLN A 282 23.37 -44.00 9.00
CA GLN A 282 23.52 -42.82 9.82
C GLN A 282 23.33 -41.52 8.97
N ALA A 283 23.88 -41.50 7.77
CA ALA A 283 23.67 -40.38 6.83
C ALA A 283 22.20 -40.20 6.49
N LEU A 284 21.46 -41.29 6.23
CA LEU A 284 20.03 -41.19 5.93
C LEU A 284 19.23 -40.67 7.14
N LEU A 285 19.55 -41.16 8.36
CA LEU A 285 18.92 -40.64 9.59
C LEU A 285 19.18 -39.15 9.80
N SER A 286 20.40 -38.65 9.49
CA SER A 286 20.71 -37.23 9.53
C SER A 286 19.85 -36.46 8.55
N ILE A 287 19.72 -36.94 7.31
CA ILE A 287 18.88 -36.27 6.27
C ILE A 287 17.43 -36.17 6.73
N ILE A 288 16.87 -37.26 7.29
CA ILE A 288 15.50 -37.28 7.79
C ILE A 288 15.30 -36.26 8.91
N ASN A 289 16.26 -36.17 9.85
CA ASN A 289 16.21 -35.22 10.95
C ASN A 289 16.30 -33.79 10.45
N ASP A 290 17.15 -33.50 9.44
CA ASP A 290 17.23 -32.16 8.80
C ASP A 290 15.90 -31.78 8.15
N VAL A 291 15.25 -32.68 7.41
CA VAL A 291 13.93 -32.44 6.79
C VAL A 291 12.85 -32.19 7.85
N LEU A 292 12.88 -32.96 8.96
CA LEU A 292 11.97 -32.75 10.10
C LEU A 292 12.18 -31.37 10.75
N ASP A 293 13.44 -31.02 11.07
CA ASP A 293 13.76 -29.74 11.69
C ASP A 293 13.35 -28.59 10.76
N PHE A 294 13.65 -28.68 9.46
CA PHE A 294 13.23 -27.70 8.46
C PHE A 294 11.70 -27.55 8.40
N SER A 295 10.94 -28.67 8.36
CA SER A 295 9.48 -28.63 8.34
C SER A 295 8.87 -28.00 9.60
N LYS A 296 9.45 -28.26 10.77
CA LYS A 296 9.02 -27.64 12.04
C LYS A 296 9.32 -26.15 12.07
N ILE A 297 10.45 -25.72 11.52
CA ILE A 297 10.83 -24.32 11.40
C ILE A 297 9.87 -23.61 10.44
N GLU A 298 9.64 -24.16 9.22
CA GLU A 298 8.75 -23.60 8.20
C GLU A 298 7.31 -23.41 8.72
N SER A 299 6.83 -24.34 9.54
CA SER A 299 5.49 -24.29 10.14
C SER A 299 5.41 -23.47 11.44
N GLY A 300 6.51 -22.88 11.90
CA GLY A 300 6.56 -22.11 13.15
C GLY A 300 6.38 -22.94 14.43
N LYS A 301 6.43 -24.27 14.32
CA LYS A 301 6.25 -25.21 15.44
C LYS A 301 7.54 -25.56 16.19
N MET A 302 8.68 -25.04 15.70
CA MET A 302 9.98 -25.25 16.37
C MET A 302 10.04 -24.42 17.64
N GLN A 303 10.46 -25.05 18.73
CA GLN A 303 10.66 -24.39 20.01
C GLN A 303 12.06 -24.70 20.53
N LEU A 304 12.70 -23.71 21.17
CA LEU A 304 13.97 -23.91 21.87
C LEU A 304 13.72 -24.52 23.23
N VAL A 305 14.57 -25.46 23.63
CA VAL A 305 14.58 -26.05 24.97
C VAL A 305 15.64 -25.32 25.78
N LEU A 306 15.22 -24.28 26.50
CA LEU A 306 16.10 -23.46 27.29
C LEU A 306 16.33 -24.08 28.67
N GLU A 307 17.55 -24.50 28.94
CA GLU A 307 17.95 -25.11 30.22
C GLU A 307 19.36 -24.67 30.63
N PRO A 308 19.71 -24.77 31.94
CA PRO A 308 21.07 -24.58 32.38
C PRO A 308 21.99 -25.65 31.81
N TYR A 309 23.12 -25.28 31.23
CA TYR A 309 24.07 -26.24 30.70
C TYR A 309 25.53 -25.86 31.10
N ASP A 310 26.34 -26.90 31.28
CA ASP A 310 27.77 -26.79 31.52
C ASP A 310 28.51 -26.55 30.21
N THR A 311 29.16 -25.40 30.08
CA THR A 311 29.88 -25.01 28.86
C THR A 311 31.13 -25.84 28.62
N LEU A 312 31.84 -26.26 29.72
CA LEU A 312 33.03 -27.09 29.61
C LEU A 312 32.68 -28.48 29.05
N SER A 313 31.59 -29.07 29.54
CA SER A 313 31.11 -30.37 29.03
C SER A 313 30.70 -30.22 27.56
N LEU A 314 29.98 -29.17 27.17
CA LEU A 314 29.61 -28.95 25.79
C LEU A 314 30.83 -28.85 24.88
N PHE A 315 31.80 -28.05 25.24
CA PHE A 315 33.02 -27.84 24.45
C PHE A 315 33.91 -29.06 24.41
N HIS A 316 33.99 -29.83 25.51
CA HIS A 316 34.71 -31.12 25.55
C HIS A 316 34.10 -32.13 24.56
N ASP A 317 32.78 -32.30 24.59
CA ASP A 317 32.06 -33.21 23.67
C ASP A 317 32.24 -32.80 22.21
N LEU A 318 32.16 -31.49 21.91
CA LEU A 318 32.44 -30.95 20.61
C LEU A 318 33.85 -31.27 20.15
N LYS A 319 34.88 -31.07 21.01
CA LYS A 319 36.26 -31.38 20.73
C LYS A 319 36.45 -32.85 20.36
N LEU A 320 35.92 -33.75 21.16
CA LEU A 320 35.98 -35.22 20.88
C LEU A 320 35.33 -35.56 19.56
N THR A 321 34.20 -34.95 19.26
CA THR A 321 33.49 -35.18 17.98
C THR A 321 34.33 -34.71 16.79
N MET A 322 34.96 -33.52 16.88
CA MET A 322 35.83 -32.98 15.85
C MET A 322 37.09 -33.79 15.64
N GLU A 323 37.76 -34.20 16.73
CA GLU A 323 38.96 -35.07 16.69
C GLU A 323 38.65 -36.40 15.98
N ASN A 324 37.50 -37.04 16.28
CA ASN A 324 37.07 -38.26 15.61
C ASN A 324 36.78 -38.06 14.10
N GLN A 325 36.28 -36.91 13.68
CA GLN A 325 36.03 -36.66 12.28
C GLN A 325 37.32 -36.37 11.52
N ILE A 326 38.23 -35.60 12.09
CA ILE A 326 39.51 -35.24 11.50
C ILE A 326 40.49 -36.41 11.47
N SER A 327 40.47 -37.33 12.43
CA SER A 327 41.38 -38.48 12.49
C SER A 327 41.49 -39.33 11.22
N LYS A 328 40.51 -39.22 10.35
CA LYS A 328 40.43 -39.93 9.06
C LYS A 328 40.92 -39.06 7.87
N CYS A 329 41.31 -37.83 8.13
CA CYS A 329 41.69 -36.81 7.10
C CYS A 329 43.09 -36.31 7.39
N PRO A 330 43.88 -35.86 6.38
CA PRO A 330 45.20 -35.25 6.58
C PRO A 330 45.07 -33.77 6.93
N LEU A 331 44.30 -33.45 8.00
CA LEU A 331 43.96 -32.10 8.43
C LEU A 331 44.44 -31.89 9.88
N GLU A 332 44.85 -30.66 10.20
CA GLU A 332 45.12 -30.23 11.55
C GLU A 332 43.91 -29.59 12.19
N LEU A 333 43.58 -29.91 13.46
CA LEU A 333 42.54 -29.27 14.24
C LEU A 333 43.16 -28.26 15.21
N ILE A 334 42.80 -26.98 15.02
CA ILE A 334 43.15 -25.93 15.97
C ILE A 334 41.90 -25.62 16.78
N TYR A 335 42.01 -25.72 18.11
CA TYR A 335 40.88 -25.59 19.03
C TYR A 335 41.17 -24.56 20.12
N GLU A 336 40.47 -23.43 20.08
CA GLU A 336 40.70 -22.26 20.90
C GLU A 336 39.44 -21.83 21.66
N ILE A 337 39.46 -21.90 22.99
CA ILE A 337 38.33 -21.51 23.84
C ILE A 337 38.77 -20.45 24.82
N ASP A 338 38.05 -19.33 24.82
CA ASP A 338 38.28 -18.25 25.77
C ASP A 338 37.99 -18.69 27.21
N GLN A 339 38.98 -18.56 28.08
CA GLN A 339 38.90 -18.94 29.50
C GLN A 339 37.94 -18.06 30.32
N THR A 340 37.51 -16.94 29.79
CA THR A 340 36.59 -16.01 30.45
C THR A 340 35.13 -16.38 30.31
N ILE A 341 34.81 -17.43 29.53
CA ILE A 341 33.48 -17.95 29.35
C ILE A 341 32.95 -18.54 30.67
N PRO A 342 31.76 -18.14 31.14
CA PRO A 342 31.16 -18.73 32.34
C PRO A 342 30.95 -20.24 32.21
N CYS A 343 31.22 -20.98 33.26
CA CYS A 343 31.05 -22.45 33.28
C CYS A 343 29.59 -22.90 33.11
N LEU A 344 28.64 -22.08 33.59
CA LEU A 344 27.22 -22.36 33.52
C LEU A 344 26.50 -21.28 32.70
N LEU A 345 25.81 -21.70 31.68
CA LEU A 345 24.98 -20.81 30.85
C LEU A 345 23.54 -21.35 30.76
N TYR A 346 22.61 -20.50 30.38
CA TYR A 346 21.21 -20.84 30.16
C TYR A 346 20.87 -20.71 28.69
N GLY A 347 20.44 -21.81 28.05
CA GLY A 347 20.18 -21.83 26.61
C GLY A 347 19.90 -23.23 26.10
N ASP A 348 19.82 -23.40 24.77
CA ASP A 348 19.63 -24.70 24.12
C ASP A 348 20.98 -25.26 23.67
N ALA A 349 21.65 -25.99 24.56
CA ALA A 349 22.93 -26.63 24.29
C ALA A 349 22.87 -27.63 23.11
N GLY A 350 21.73 -28.29 22.93
CA GLY A 350 21.51 -29.25 21.84
C GLY A 350 21.55 -28.56 20.47
N ARG A 351 20.89 -27.41 20.34
CA ARG A 351 20.88 -26.64 19.08
C ARG A 351 22.22 -25.95 18.84
N ILE A 352 22.86 -25.42 19.86
CA ILE A 352 24.23 -24.89 19.76
C ILE A 352 25.19 -25.97 19.24
N ARG A 353 25.16 -27.17 19.82
CA ARG A 353 25.95 -28.31 19.36
C ARG A 353 25.67 -28.64 17.90
N GLN A 354 24.40 -28.72 17.49
CA GLN A 354 23.97 -29.01 16.12
C GLN A 354 24.52 -28.01 15.12
N VAL A 355 24.41 -26.70 15.42
CA VAL A 355 24.95 -25.62 14.57
C VAL A 355 26.45 -25.76 14.41
N ILE A 356 27.21 -25.89 15.52
CA ILE A 356 28.67 -25.97 15.48
C ILE A 356 29.11 -27.25 14.73
N THR A 357 28.50 -28.38 15.02
CA THR A 357 28.84 -29.64 14.34
C THR A 357 28.59 -29.57 12.83
N ASN A 358 27.51 -28.90 12.40
CA ASN A 358 27.24 -28.68 10.98
C ASN A 358 28.29 -27.79 10.32
N LEU A 359 28.69 -26.69 10.96
CA LEU A 359 29.73 -25.78 10.43
C LEU A 359 31.09 -26.50 10.31
N VAL A 360 31.52 -27.17 11.38
CA VAL A 360 32.80 -27.90 11.39
C VAL A 360 32.79 -29.07 10.41
N SER A 361 31.72 -29.84 10.34
CA SER A 361 31.58 -30.93 9.38
C SER A 361 31.70 -30.43 7.93
N ASN A 362 31.11 -29.23 7.63
CA ASN A 362 31.31 -28.61 6.32
C ASN A 362 32.75 -28.17 6.11
N ALA A 363 33.39 -27.53 7.07
CA ALA A 363 34.81 -27.15 6.99
C ALA A 363 35.71 -28.35 6.69
N ILE A 364 35.58 -29.45 7.45
CA ILE A 364 36.35 -30.69 7.21
C ILE A 364 36.07 -31.29 5.83
N LYS A 365 34.84 -31.25 5.39
CA LYS A 365 34.38 -31.83 4.12
C LYS A 365 34.92 -31.10 2.88
N TYR A 366 35.11 -29.78 2.97
CA TYR A 366 35.54 -28.94 1.87
C TYR A 366 37.04 -28.56 1.95
N THR A 367 37.78 -29.09 2.95
CA THR A 367 39.24 -28.94 3.09
C THR A 367 39.92 -30.26 2.83
N GLU A 368 40.75 -30.36 1.79
CA GLU A 368 41.53 -31.57 1.48
C GLU A 368 42.85 -31.64 2.26
N HIS A 369 43.52 -30.49 2.39
CA HIS A 369 44.80 -30.32 3.11
C HIS A 369 44.82 -29.01 3.84
N GLY A 370 45.53 -28.96 4.98
CA GLY A 370 45.68 -27.76 5.79
C GLY A 370 45.05 -27.92 7.17
N HIS A 371 44.30 -26.92 7.64
CA HIS A 371 43.73 -26.95 8.99
C HIS A 371 42.28 -26.47 9.00
N VAL A 372 41.57 -26.88 10.05
CA VAL A 372 40.28 -26.36 10.47
C VAL A 372 40.45 -25.79 11.87
N ARG A 373 40.13 -24.50 12.03
CA ARG A 373 40.16 -23.83 13.33
C ARG A 373 38.75 -23.62 13.85
N PHE A 374 38.54 -24.00 15.10
CA PHE A 374 37.33 -23.67 15.84
C PHE A 374 37.69 -22.78 17.02
N SER A 375 37.11 -21.61 17.09
CA SER A 375 37.34 -20.68 18.18
C SER A 375 36.05 -20.17 18.80
N VAL A 376 36.06 -19.90 20.10
CA VAL A 376 34.94 -19.32 20.84
C VAL A 376 35.45 -18.19 21.72
N HIS A 377 34.92 -17.01 21.58
CA HIS A 377 35.29 -15.81 22.32
C HIS A 377 34.08 -15.12 22.95
N VAL A 378 34.30 -14.47 24.11
CA VAL A 378 33.32 -13.59 24.71
C VAL A 378 33.29 -12.28 23.92
N HIS A 379 32.19 -12.03 23.17
CA HIS A 379 32.04 -10.78 22.42
C HIS A 379 31.57 -9.62 23.32
N LYS A 380 30.56 -9.90 24.17
CA LYS A 380 30.04 -8.92 25.13
C LYS A 380 29.55 -9.64 26.38
N LYS A 381 29.84 -9.03 27.55
CA LYS A 381 29.39 -9.54 28.83
C LYS A 381 28.68 -8.42 29.58
N ASP A 382 27.38 -8.59 29.79
CA ASP A 382 26.57 -7.76 30.65
C ASP A 382 26.33 -8.47 31.99
N TYR A 383 25.62 -7.86 32.92
CA TYR A 383 25.45 -8.39 34.28
C TYR A 383 24.83 -9.80 34.32
N ASP A 384 23.86 -10.07 33.48
CA ASP A 384 23.08 -11.32 33.43
C ASP A 384 23.11 -12.03 32.07
N LYS A 385 23.81 -11.47 31.08
CA LYS A 385 23.90 -12.00 29.71
C LYS A 385 25.33 -12.01 29.21
N VAL A 386 25.64 -13.06 28.44
CA VAL A 386 26.90 -13.15 27.71
C VAL A 386 26.61 -13.38 26.23
N SER A 387 27.27 -12.63 25.37
CA SER A 387 27.26 -12.84 23.93
C SER A 387 28.54 -13.58 23.55
N LEU A 388 28.39 -14.78 22.98
CA LEU A 388 29.50 -15.59 22.52
C LEU A 388 29.64 -15.48 21.02
N TYR A 389 30.88 -15.34 20.54
CA TYR A 389 31.24 -15.39 19.14
C TYR A 389 31.91 -16.75 18.86
N TYR A 390 31.26 -17.49 17.95
CA TYR A 390 31.75 -18.79 17.47
C TYR A 390 32.29 -18.61 16.07
N GLU A 391 33.49 -19.09 15.81
CA GLU A 391 34.13 -19.00 14.51
C GLU A 391 34.66 -20.38 14.10
N VAL A 392 34.38 -20.74 12.85
CA VAL A 392 34.93 -21.91 12.18
C VAL A 392 35.65 -21.41 10.93
N GLU A 393 36.97 -21.52 10.94
CA GLU A 393 37.83 -21.17 9.80
C GLU A 393 38.36 -22.44 9.15
N ASP A 394 38.39 -22.48 7.83
CA ASP A 394 38.93 -23.57 7.05
C ASP A 394 39.89 -23.05 5.97
N THR A 395 40.84 -23.90 5.58
CA THR A 395 41.78 -23.65 4.47
C THR A 395 41.38 -24.37 3.19
N GLY A 396 40.09 -24.56 3.00
CA GLY A 396 39.51 -25.31 1.88
C GLY A 396 39.42 -24.52 0.59
N ILE A 397 38.55 -24.99 -0.29
CA ILE A 397 38.40 -24.45 -1.67
C ILE A 397 37.89 -23.00 -1.73
N GLY A 398 37.29 -22.49 -0.62
CA GLY A 398 36.66 -21.18 -0.57
C GLY A 398 35.33 -21.11 -1.34
N ILE A 399 34.64 -19.97 -1.20
CA ILE A 399 33.30 -19.73 -1.75
C ILE A 399 33.31 -18.44 -2.56
N ARG A 400 32.74 -18.46 -3.78
CA ARG A 400 32.63 -17.27 -4.64
C ARG A 400 31.72 -16.24 -3.98
N LYS A 401 32.00 -14.95 -4.19
CA LYS A 401 31.15 -13.87 -3.67
C LYS A 401 29.67 -14.01 -3.99
N GLU A 402 29.38 -14.41 -5.22
CA GLU A 402 28.01 -14.61 -5.73
C GLU A 402 27.27 -15.72 -4.96
N ASP A 403 28.00 -16.77 -4.56
CA ASP A 403 27.47 -17.93 -3.86
C ASP A 403 27.35 -17.69 -2.34
N GLN A 404 28.09 -16.72 -1.78
CA GLN A 404 28.01 -16.40 -0.34
C GLN A 404 26.65 -15.84 0.06
N GLU A 405 25.99 -15.07 -0.84
CA GLU A 405 24.66 -14.48 -0.58
C GLU A 405 23.56 -15.53 -0.47
N ILE A 406 23.66 -16.60 -1.29
CA ILE A 406 22.65 -17.68 -1.35
C ILE A 406 23.00 -18.91 -0.52
N LEU A 407 24.15 -18.93 0.14
CA LEU A 407 24.67 -20.07 0.88
C LEU A 407 23.73 -20.57 2.01
N PHE A 408 22.97 -19.65 2.60
CA PHE A 408 22.03 -19.94 3.67
C PHE A 408 20.59 -20.18 3.16
N ASP A 409 20.36 -20.18 1.84
CA ASP A 409 19.06 -20.47 1.26
C ASP A 409 18.78 -21.98 1.21
N SER A 410 17.52 -22.36 1.32
CA SER A 410 17.11 -23.77 1.40
C SER A 410 17.43 -24.50 0.10
N PHE A 411 17.96 -25.71 0.20
CA PHE A 411 18.27 -26.61 -0.91
C PHE A 411 19.33 -26.09 -1.90
N GLN A 412 20.02 -25.01 -1.59
CA GLN A 412 21.11 -24.50 -2.42
C GLN A 412 22.38 -25.31 -2.17
N ARG A 413 23.06 -25.65 -3.26
CA ARG A 413 24.37 -26.32 -3.25
C ARG A 413 25.28 -25.63 -4.25
N VAL A 414 26.39 -25.11 -3.75
CA VAL A 414 27.39 -24.42 -4.54
C VAL A 414 28.22 -25.44 -5.31
N ASP A 415 28.49 -25.19 -6.61
CA ASP A 415 29.34 -25.97 -7.50
C ASP A 415 29.02 -27.50 -7.62
N LEU A 416 27.82 -27.82 -8.12
CA LEU A 416 27.40 -29.22 -8.41
C LEU A 416 28.33 -29.97 -9.39
N LYS A 417 29.11 -29.26 -10.24
CA LYS A 417 29.95 -29.91 -11.25
C LYS A 417 31.28 -30.43 -10.69
N LYS A 418 31.93 -29.72 -9.77
CA LYS A 418 33.18 -30.14 -9.12
C LYS A 418 32.97 -31.05 -7.90
N ASN A 419 31.86 -30.88 -7.20
CA ASN A 419 31.59 -31.54 -5.90
C ASN A 419 30.58 -32.69 -5.99
N ARG A 420 30.46 -33.41 -7.11
CA ARG A 420 29.55 -34.56 -7.29
C ARG A 420 29.74 -35.68 -6.27
N ARG A 421 30.93 -35.83 -5.70
CA ARG A 421 31.25 -36.87 -4.72
C ARG A 421 30.86 -36.49 -3.27
N ILE A 422 30.55 -35.24 -3.03
CA ILE A 422 30.30 -34.75 -1.68
C ILE A 422 28.78 -34.82 -1.42
N GLN A 423 28.32 -35.71 -0.55
CA GLN A 423 26.92 -35.85 -0.14
C GLN A 423 26.49 -34.71 0.79
N GLY A 424 25.26 -34.18 0.59
CA GLY A 424 24.63 -33.19 1.48
C GLY A 424 23.25 -32.80 1.01
N THR A 425 22.38 -32.46 1.97
CA THR A 425 20.97 -32.06 1.77
C THR A 425 20.79 -30.64 1.24
N GLY A 426 21.77 -29.77 1.50
CA GLY A 426 21.61 -28.31 1.31
C GLY A 426 20.70 -27.64 2.34
N LEU A 427 20.31 -28.36 3.41
CA LEU A 427 19.46 -27.83 4.49
C LEU A 427 20.25 -27.43 5.74
N GLY A 428 21.44 -27.99 5.97
CA GLY A 428 22.17 -27.79 7.22
C GLY A 428 22.45 -26.34 7.55
N LEU A 429 22.94 -25.54 6.58
CA LEU A 429 23.23 -24.11 6.80
C LEU A 429 21.95 -23.29 7.01
N THR A 430 20.89 -23.58 6.27
CA THR A 430 19.57 -22.95 6.46
C THR A 430 19.02 -23.24 7.87
N ILE A 431 19.12 -24.48 8.33
CA ILE A 431 18.69 -24.89 9.67
C ILE A 431 19.55 -24.18 10.72
N SER A 432 20.88 -24.13 10.52
CA SER A 432 21.80 -23.40 11.40
C SER A 432 21.44 -21.92 11.53
N LYS A 433 21.17 -21.24 10.40
CA LYS A 433 20.73 -19.83 10.40
C LYS A 433 19.45 -19.62 11.18
N ASN A 434 18.46 -20.52 10.98
CA ASN A 434 17.20 -20.42 11.70
C ASN A 434 17.37 -20.64 13.21
N PHE A 435 18.17 -21.61 13.66
CA PHE A 435 18.44 -21.81 15.08
C PHE A 435 19.17 -20.61 15.70
N VAL A 436 20.18 -20.08 15.01
CA VAL A 436 20.90 -18.89 15.49
C VAL A 436 19.94 -17.69 15.60
N ASN A 437 19.07 -17.46 14.60
CA ASN A 437 18.07 -16.41 14.65
C ASN A 437 17.07 -16.61 15.80
N MET A 438 16.59 -17.83 16.03
CA MET A 438 15.69 -18.17 17.14
C MET A 438 16.34 -17.93 18.50
N MET A 439 17.66 -18.11 18.61
CA MET A 439 18.44 -17.79 19.81
C MET A 439 18.80 -16.29 19.93
N GLY A 440 18.36 -15.44 18.97
CA GLY A 440 18.61 -14.00 18.96
C GLY A 440 20.00 -13.61 18.46
N GLY A 441 20.73 -14.55 17.83
CA GLY A 441 22.05 -14.33 17.26
C GLY A 441 22.03 -14.03 15.76
N THR A 442 23.20 -13.90 15.16
CA THR A 442 23.42 -13.74 13.72
C THR A 442 24.49 -14.72 13.25
N ILE A 443 24.37 -15.19 12.02
CA ILE A 443 25.37 -16.03 11.37
C ILE A 443 25.75 -15.41 10.03
N GLY A 444 27.04 -15.47 9.70
CA GLY A 444 27.57 -14.97 8.44
C GLY A 444 28.71 -15.82 7.91
N VAL A 445 29.20 -15.53 6.72
CA VAL A 445 30.33 -16.18 6.09
C VAL A 445 31.21 -15.10 5.44
N GLU A 446 32.53 -15.27 5.60
CA GLU A 446 33.55 -14.51 4.89
C GLU A 446 34.45 -15.53 4.20
N SER A 447 34.64 -15.43 2.90
CA SER A 447 35.46 -16.41 2.15
C SER A 447 36.11 -15.76 0.94
N CYS A 448 37.32 -16.23 0.61
CA CYS A 448 38.01 -15.95 -0.64
C CYS A 448 38.16 -17.26 -1.41
N LEU A 449 37.92 -17.24 -2.73
CA LEU A 449 38.16 -18.41 -3.59
C LEU A 449 39.65 -18.64 -3.71
N LEU A 450 40.14 -19.81 -3.30
CA LEU A 450 41.52 -20.23 -3.57
C LEU A 450 41.57 -20.65 -5.04
N TYR A 451 42.20 -19.84 -5.89
CA TYR A 451 42.62 -20.26 -7.22
C TYR A 451 43.81 -21.22 -7.05
N THR A 452 43.57 -22.51 -7.10
CA THR A 452 44.64 -23.44 -7.44
C THR A 452 44.91 -23.24 -8.92
N SER A 453 46.01 -22.57 -9.25
CA SER A 453 46.59 -22.59 -10.61
C SER A 453 46.96 -24.02 -10.89
N ASP A 454 46.17 -24.71 -11.70
CA ASP A 454 46.63 -25.94 -12.36
C ASP A 454 47.79 -25.55 -13.24
N ALA A 455 49.02 -25.85 -12.84
CA ALA A 455 50.21 -25.90 -13.65
C ALA A 455 50.31 -27.27 -14.29
#